data_7902f5242b60d3b53687fe1387356932
#
_entry.id   7902f5242b60d3b53687fe1387356932
#
_cell.length_a   1.000
_cell.length_b   1.000
_cell.length_c   1.000
_cell.angle_alpha   90.00
_cell.angle_beta   90.00
_cell.angle_gamma   90.00
#
_symmetry.space_group_name_H-M   'P 1'
#
loop_
_entity.id
_entity.type
_entity.pdbx_description
1 polymer ?
#
loop_
_entity_poly.entity_id
_entity_poly.type
_entity_poly.pdbx_seq_one_letter_code
_entity_poly.pdbx_strand_id
1 'polypeptide(L)'
;MNIFVAKLNFRTTSEQLQAHFETYGEVSSAKVIFDKVTQRSKGFGFVEMPDDNAAQEAIEGLNETEFDGRTIVVKKANPRND
;
A
#
# COMPACT_ATOMS: atom_id res chain seq x y z
N MET A 1 8.24 7.62 -5.11
CA MET A 1 6.83 7.64 -5.56
C MET A 1 5.93 7.16 -4.42
N ASN A 2 4.83 7.84 -4.21
CA ASN A 2 3.83 7.42 -3.23
C ASN A 2 2.78 6.56 -3.91
N ILE A 3 2.37 5.50 -3.22
CA ILE A 3 1.44 4.52 -3.77
C ILE A 3 0.26 4.41 -2.80
N PHE A 4 -0.95 4.46 -3.33
CA PHE A 4 -2.16 4.27 -2.56
C PHE A 4 -2.65 2.84 -2.74
N VAL A 5 -2.93 2.16 -1.62
CA VAL A 5 -3.40 0.78 -1.63
C VAL A 5 -4.73 0.74 -0.90
N ALA A 6 -5.76 0.28 -1.59
CA ALA A 6 -7.11 0.24 -1.04
C ALA A 6 -7.65 -1.18 -0.99
N LYS A 7 -8.75 -1.35 -0.31
CA LYS A 7 -9.46 -2.63 -0.15
C LYS A 7 -8.61 -3.67 0.56
N LEU A 8 -7.76 -3.21 1.47
CA LEU A 8 -6.97 -4.10 2.30
C LEU A 8 -7.85 -4.84 3.28
N ASN A 9 -7.43 -6.06 3.63
CA ASN A 9 -8.04 -6.78 4.73
C ASN A 9 -7.84 -5.97 6.02
N PHE A 10 -8.86 -5.91 6.86
CA PHE A 10 -8.78 -5.10 8.08
C PHE A 10 -7.71 -5.60 9.05
N ARG A 11 -7.25 -6.83 8.90
CA ARG A 11 -6.20 -7.38 9.76
C ARG A 11 -4.79 -7.19 9.18
N THR A 12 -4.67 -6.67 7.97
CA THR A 12 -3.37 -6.46 7.33
C THR A 12 -2.58 -5.41 8.10
N THR A 13 -1.34 -5.74 8.42
CA THR A 13 -0.46 -4.82 9.15
C THR A 13 0.42 -4.03 8.17
N SER A 14 0.99 -2.93 8.68
CA SER A 14 1.93 -2.13 7.89
C SER A 14 3.15 -2.97 7.49
N GLU A 15 3.59 -3.86 8.37
CA GLU A 15 4.73 -4.73 8.09
C GLU A 15 4.43 -5.70 6.94
N GLN A 16 3.21 -6.25 6.92
CA GLN A 16 2.81 -7.14 5.83
C GLN A 16 2.73 -6.37 4.51
N LEU A 17 2.21 -5.16 4.55
CA LEU A 17 2.13 -4.32 3.37
C LEU A 17 3.53 -4.00 2.83
N GLN A 18 4.44 -3.65 3.71
CA GLN A 18 5.81 -3.36 3.32
C GLN A 18 6.48 -4.57 2.66
N ALA A 19 6.35 -5.74 3.28
CA ALA A 19 6.97 -6.96 2.74
C ALA A 19 6.40 -7.29 1.36
N HIS A 20 5.12 -7.06 1.16
CA HIS A 20 4.47 -7.35 -0.11
C HIS A 20 5.06 -6.49 -1.23
N PHE A 21 5.30 -5.22 -0.96
CA PHE A 21 5.84 -4.31 -1.96
C PHE A 21 7.35 -4.46 -2.13
N GLU A 22 8.04 -4.97 -1.11
CA GLU A 22 9.49 -5.16 -1.20
C GLU A 22 9.88 -6.20 -2.24
N THR A 23 8.94 -7.03 -2.68
CA THR A 23 9.23 -7.97 -3.77
C THR A 23 9.53 -7.27 -5.09
N TYR A 24 9.17 -5.99 -5.21
CA TYR A 24 9.41 -5.21 -6.42
C TYR A 24 10.59 -4.25 -6.30
N GLY A 25 11.00 -3.95 -5.08
CA GLY A 25 12.12 -3.05 -4.86
C GLY A 25 12.09 -2.47 -3.47
N GLU A 26 12.99 -1.54 -3.22
CA GLU A 26 13.11 -0.93 -1.90
C GLU A 26 11.87 -0.15 -1.52
N VAL A 27 11.41 -0.32 -0.28
CA VAL A 27 10.29 0.42 0.29
C VAL A 27 10.82 1.28 1.42
N SER A 28 10.68 2.60 1.30
CA SER A 28 11.16 3.50 2.36
C SER A 28 10.15 3.64 3.48
N SER A 29 8.86 3.48 3.19
CA SER A 29 7.86 3.43 4.25
C SER A 29 6.60 2.75 3.75
N ALA A 30 5.86 2.16 4.68
CA ALA A 30 4.56 1.56 4.40
C ALA A 30 3.70 1.75 5.64
N LYS A 31 2.47 2.18 5.43
CA LYS A 31 1.61 2.51 6.56
C LYS A 31 0.16 2.19 6.23
N VAL A 32 -0.45 1.36 7.06
CA VAL A 32 -1.89 1.11 7.02
C VAL A 32 -2.56 2.15 7.89
N ILE A 33 -3.65 2.74 7.40
CA ILE A 33 -4.34 3.82 8.09
C ILE A 33 -5.38 3.22 9.03
N PHE A 34 -5.38 3.68 10.28
CA PHE A 34 -6.30 3.21 11.30
C PHE A 34 -7.23 4.33 11.74
N ASP A 35 -8.45 3.94 12.10
CA ASP A 35 -9.40 4.88 12.70
C ASP A 35 -8.96 5.19 14.13
N LYS A 36 -8.89 6.47 14.47
CA LYS A 36 -8.41 6.89 15.78
C LYS A 36 -9.38 6.56 16.91
N VAL A 37 -10.66 6.47 16.59
CA VAL A 37 -11.69 6.23 17.62
C VAL A 37 -11.82 4.75 17.90
N THR A 38 -11.98 3.94 16.86
CA THR A 38 -12.18 2.49 17.01
C THR A 38 -10.88 1.70 16.99
N GLN A 39 -9.79 2.32 16.54
CA GLN A 39 -8.47 1.69 16.36
C GLN A 39 -8.50 0.51 15.40
N ARG A 40 -9.45 0.54 14.48
CA ARG A 40 -9.57 -0.46 13.43
C ARG A 40 -9.00 0.07 12.13
N SER A 41 -8.47 -0.84 11.34
CA SER A 41 -7.96 -0.48 10.01
C SER A 41 -9.10 0.08 9.17
N LYS A 42 -8.79 1.15 8.42
CA LYS A 42 -9.76 1.70 7.47
C LYS A 42 -9.74 0.93 6.15
N GLY A 43 -8.88 -0.07 6.01
CA GLY A 43 -8.82 -0.89 4.82
C GLY A 43 -8.03 -0.26 3.69
N PHE A 44 -7.20 0.73 3.97
CA PHE A 44 -6.31 1.30 2.98
C PHE A 44 -5.01 1.77 3.63
N GLY A 45 -4.02 2.03 2.79
CA GLY A 45 -2.73 2.48 3.28
C GLY A 45 -1.92 3.12 2.18
N PHE A 46 -0.71 3.51 2.54
CA PHE A 46 0.22 4.16 1.63
C PHE A 46 1.58 3.48 1.71
N VAL A 47 2.23 3.40 0.55
CA VAL A 47 3.58 2.85 0.44
C VAL A 47 4.42 3.87 -0.29
N GLU A 48 5.63 4.10 0.21
CA GLU A 48 6.58 4.98 -0.47
C GLU A 48 7.74 4.14 -0.98
N MET A 49 8.00 4.23 -2.28
CA MET A 49 9.13 3.57 -2.91
C MET A 49 9.99 4.62 -3.59
N PRO A 50 11.30 4.70 -3.25
CA PRO A 50 12.14 5.74 -3.83
C PRO A 50 12.45 5.54 -5.32
N ASP A 51 12.41 4.31 -5.80
CA ASP A 51 12.66 4.00 -7.21
C ASP A 51 11.35 4.03 -7.97
N ASP A 52 11.21 5.01 -8.87
CA ASP A 52 9.97 5.17 -9.61
C ASP A 52 9.68 3.98 -10.53
N ASN A 53 10.72 3.36 -11.09
CA ASN A 53 10.52 2.18 -11.94
C ASN A 53 9.98 1.00 -11.13
N ALA A 54 10.58 0.75 -9.97
CA ALA A 54 10.10 -0.32 -9.09
C ALA A 54 8.67 -0.04 -8.63
N ALA A 55 8.37 1.21 -8.30
CA ALA A 55 7.05 1.59 -7.87
C ALA A 55 6.01 1.37 -8.97
N GLN A 56 6.36 1.74 -10.18
CA GLN A 56 5.46 1.55 -11.32
C GLN A 56 5.21 0.07 -11.57
N GLU A 57 6.23 -0.75 -11.47
CA GLU A 57 6.08 -2.19 -11.63
C GLU A 57 5.20 -2.79 -10.53
N ALA A 58 5.36 -2.30 -9.31
CA ALA A 58 4.54 -2.76 -8.20
C ALA A 58 3.08 -2.40 -8.42
N ILE A 59 2.81 -1.17 -8.88
CA ILE A 59 1.45 -0.75 -9.17
C ILE A 59 0.82 -1.66 -10.21
N GLU A 60 1.52 -1.89 -11.32
CA GLU A 60 0.98 -2.69 -12.40
C GLU A 60 0.85 -4.16 -12.04
N GLY A 61 1.79 -4.67 -11.25
CA GLY A 61 1.79 -6.08 -10.89
C GLY A 61 0.85 -6.44 -9.76
N LEU A 62 0.55 -5.50 -8.88
CA LEU A 62 -0.24 -5.79 -7.68
C LEU A 62 -1.67 -5.27 -7.74
N ASN A 63 -1.95 -4.32 -8.64
CA ASN A 63 -3.31 -3.80 -8.76
C ASN A 63 -4.27 -4.90 -9.17
N GLU A 64 -5.40 -4.98 -8.47
CA GLU A 64 -6.44 -5.96 -8.74
C GLU A 64 -5.96 -7.41 -8.58
N THR A 65 -5.02 -7.61 -7.67
CA THR A 65 -4.58 -8.96 -7.30
C THR A 65 -4.97 -9.24 -5.86
N GLU A 66 -4.98 -10.52 -5.51
CA GLU A 66 -5.33 -10.92 -4.16
C GLU A 66 -4.14 -10.74 -3.22
N PHE A 67 -4.41 -10.11 -2.09
CA PHE A 67 -3.42 -9.96 -1.01
C PHE A 67 -4.16 -10.13 0.32
N ASP A 68 -3.65 -11.04 1.13
CA ASP A 68 -4.21 -11.33 2.46
C ASP A 68 -5.72 -11.62 2.38
N GLY A 69 -6.13 -12.35 1.35
CA GLY A 69 -7.49 -12.80 1.19
C GLY A 69 -8.45 -11.80 0.55
N ARG A 70 -7.96 -10.66 0.06
CA ARG A 70 -8.81 -9.66 -0.60
C ARG A 70 -8.12 -9.12 -1.85
N THR A 71 -8.93 -8.82 -2.85
CA THR A 71 -8.44 -8.17 -4.05
C THR A 71 -8.20 -6.70 -3.75
N ILE A 72 -6.95 -6.27 -3.85
CA ILE A 72 -6.57 -4.90 -3.52
C ILE A 72 -6.54 -4.03 -4.77
N VAL A 73 -6.67 -2.71 -4.55
CA VAL A 73 -6.51 -1.71 -5.59
C VAL A 73 -5.22 -0.95 -5.29
N VAL A 74 -4.34 -0.87 -6.28
CA VAL A 74 -3.04 -0.21 -6.13
C VAL A 74 -2.91 0.84 -7.21
N LYS A 75 -2.63 2.08 -6.81
CA LYS A 75 -2.46 3.15 -7.79
C LYS A 75 -1.53 4.21 -7.24
N LYS A 76 -1.01 5.04 -8.15
CA LYS A 76 -0.15 6.13 -7.76
C LYS A 76 -0.93 7.13 -6.91
N ALA A 77 -0.33 7.50 -5.79
CA ALA A 77 -0.89 8.53 -4.93
C ALA A 77 -0.19 9.86 -5.23
N ASN A 78 -0.97 10.91 -5.39
CA ASN A 78 -0.39 12.23 -5.58
C ASN A 78 0.00 12.81 -4.22
N PRO A 79 1.17 13.45 -4.13
CA PRO A 79 1.53 14.15 -2.89
C PRO A 79 0.50 15.23 -2.61
N ARG A 80 0.23 15.45 -1.33
CA ARG A 80 -0.65 16.53 -0.93
C ARG A 80 0.02 17.86 -1.17
N ASN A 81 -0.73 18.77 -1.75
CA ASN A 81 -0.21 20.08 -2.11
C ASN A 81 -0.97 21.20 -1.46
N ASP A 82 -1.68 20.92 -0.44
CA ASP A 82 -2.48 21.98 0.20
C ASP A 82 -1.68 22.74 1.19
#